data_8d0d812befd750f9757ee80b6a88854e
#
_entry.id   8d0d812befd750f9757ee80b6a88854e
#
_cell.length_a   1.000
_cell.length_b   1.000
_cell.length_c   1.000
_cell.angle_alpha   90.00
_cell.angle_beta   90.00
_cell.angle_gamma   90.00
#
_symmetry.space_group_name_H-M   'P 1'
#
loop_
_entity.id
_entity.type
_entity.pdbx_description
1 polymer ?
#
loop_
_entity_poly.entity_id
_entity_poly.type
_entity_poly.pdbx_seq_one_letter_code
_entity_poly.pdbx_strand_id
1 'polypeptide(L)'
;KNKLQVGDTVLGANGHNFHSTEGMMTYLQKQKIGSKVTISVLRNDEKKLFTGKIVHVEGTNKAGIGIQLVEHVKVTTKPKLTINAGQIGGPSAGLMFTLTSYEVFTNHNLTKGHKVAGTGTIAPNGQVGIIGGADKKVVSASKAGAEIFFAPTDSTGVKKSATNYVVAKKTAKQIHTKMKIVPVSSFKDALKYLKSHY
;
A
#
# COMPACT_ATOMS: atom_id res chain seq x y z
N LYS A 1 12.87 -16.06 24.16
CA LYS A 1 13.46 -14.78 23.64
C LYS A 1 14.09 -14.91 22.23
N ASN A 2 14.01 -16.06 21.57
CA ASN A 2 14.57 -16.30 20.23
C ASN A 2 13.46 -16.26 19.16
N LYS A 3 12.82 -15.13 18.96
CA LYS A 3 11.77 -14.94 17.94
C LYS A 3 12.00 -13.65 17.16
N LEU A 4 11.51 -13.61 15.92
CA LEU A 4 11.40 -12.37 15.14
C LEU A 4 10.60 -11.33 15.92
N GLN A 5 10.98 -10.07 15.77
CA GLN A 5 10.37 -8.94 16.45
C GLN A 5 9.98 -7.86 15.42
N VAL A 6 9.01 -7.05 15.77
CA VAL A 6 8.70 -5.83 15.00
C VAL A 6 9.93 -4.92 15.05
N GLY A 7 10.34 -4.40 13.90
CA GLY A 7 11.55 -3.59 13.75
C GLY A 7 12.78 -4.39 13.27
N ASP A 8 12.70 -5.72 13.16
CA ASP A 8 13.76 -6.49 12.50
C ASP A 8 13.81 -6.17 11.00
N THR A 9 14.98 -5.87 10.47
CA THR A 9 15.18 -5.77 9.03
C THR A 9 15.52 -7.16 8.50
N VAL A 10 14.61 -7.75 7.73
CA VAL A 10 14.81 -9.08 7.14
C VAL A 10 15.78 -8.98 5.98
N LEU A 11 16.86 -9.78 6.01
CA LEU A 11 17.90 -9.81 4.98
C LEU A 11 17.71 -10.99 4.03
N GLY A 12 17.21 -12.13 4.51
CA GLY A 12 17.10 -13.33 3.69
C GLY A 12 16.51 -14.53 4.40
N ALA A 13 16.41 -15.63 3.66
CA ALA A 13 15.93 -16.92 4.14
C ALA A 13 16.80 -18.06 3.61
N ASN A 14 17.14 -19.03 4.45
CA ASN A 14 17.95 -20.21 4.11
C ASN A 14 19.26 -19.89 3.36
N GLY A 15 19.93 -18.79 3.74
CA GLY A 15 21.16 -18.33 3.09
C GLY A 15 20.95 -17.53 1.80
N HIS A 16 19.73 -17.41 1.29
CA HIS A 16 19.42 -16.55 0.13
C HIS A 16 19.09 -15.13 0.61
N ASN A 17 19.75 -14.14 0.04
CA ASN A 17 19.40 -12.73 0.25
C ASN A 17 18.34 -12.29 -0.75
N PHE A 18 17.42 -11.44 -0.33
CA PHE A 18 16.37 -10.88 -1.17
C PHE A 18 16.43 -9.36 -1.17
N HIS A 19 16.18 -8.76 -2.34
CA HIS A 19 16.16 -7.31 -2.52
C HIS A 19 14.73 -6.76 -2.56
N SER A 20 13.71 -7.63 -2.46
CA SER A 20 12.29 -7.24 -2.39
C SER A 20 11.50 -8.21 -1.53
N THR A 21 10.43 -7.72 -0.93
CA THR A 21 9.45 -8.55 -0.21
C THR A 21 8.81 -9.59 -1.12
N GLU A 22 8.51 -9.23 -2.37
CA GLU A 22 7.93 -10.13 -3.38
C GLU A 22 8.85 -11.30 -3.68
N GLY A 23 10.14 -11.06 -3.88
CA GLY A 23 11.14 -12.12 -4.13
C GLY A 23 11.21 -13.10 -2.97
N MET A 24 11.25 -12.60 -1.74
CA MET A 24 11.25 -13.44 -0.55
C MET A 24 9.93 -14.22 -0.40
N MET A 25 8.79 -13.58 -0.59
CA MET A 25 7.49 -14.27 -0.52
C MET A 25 7.38 -15.37 -1.55
N THR A 26 7.80 -15.12 -2.79
CA THR A 26 7.81 -16.12 -3.86
C THR A 26 8.69 -17.32 -3.51
N TYR A 27 9.86 -17.07 -2.90
CA TYR A 27 10.74 -18.14 -2.42
C TYR A 27 10.09 -18.97 -1.33
N LEU A 28 9.51 -18.31 -0.30
CA LEU A 28 8.87 -19.00 0.81
C LEU A 28 7.64 -19.80 0.41
N GLN A 29 6.85 -19.32 -0.55
CA GLN A 29 5.66 -20.01 -1.08
C GLN A 29 6.00 -21.32 -1.80
N LYS A 30 7.21 -21.45 -2.33
CA LYS A 30 7.70 -22.68 -2.98
C LYS A 30 8.19 -23.74 -1.96
N GLN A 31 8.31 -23.37 -0.68
CA GLN A 31 8.78 -24.29 0.35
C GLN A 31 7.66 -25.22 0.82
N LYS A 32 8.02 -26.44 1.24
CA LYS A 32 7.08 -27.41 1.79
C LYS A 32 6.58 -26.95 3.18
N ILE A 33 5.27 -26.94 3.39
CA ILE A 33 4.67 -26.70 4.71
C ILE A 33 5.25 -27.69 5.73
N GLY A 34 5.61 -27.19 6.92
CA GLY A 34 6.26 -27.94 7.98
C GLY A 34 7.79 -28.01 7.87
N SER A 35 8.39 -27.67 6.74
CA SER A 35 9.85 -27.62 6.62
C SER A 35 10.46 -26.50 7.45
N LYS A 36 11.70 -26.71 7.90
CA LYS A 36 12.47 -25.69 8.61
C LYS A 36 12.88 -24.57 7.65
N VAL A 37 12.86 -23.35 8.15
CA VAL A 37 13.36 -22.16 7.47
C VAL A 37 14.17 -21.32 8.46
N THR A 38 15.34 -20.88 8.04
CA THR A 38 16.19 -19.97 8.81
C THR A 38 16.14 -18.58 8.19
N ILE A 39 15.66 -17.61 8.95
CA ILE A 39 15.54 -16.20 8.54
C ILE A 39 16.72 -15.43 9.10
N SER A 40 17.42 -14.73 8.25
CA SER A 40 18.46 -13.77 8.63
C SER A 40 17.90 -12.37 8.74
N VAL A 41 18.18 -11.69 9.83
CA VAL A 41 17.74 -10.31 10.07
C VAL A 41 18.87 -9.45 10.59
N LEU A 42 18.74 -8.15 10.44
CA LEU A 42 19.51 -7.14 11.14
C LEU A 42 18.64 -6.57 12.27
N ARG A 43 19.15 -6.65 13.50
CA ARG A 43 18.54 -6.09 14.72
C ARG A 43 19.58 -5.34 15.51
N ASN A 44 19.42 -4.02 15.68
CA ASN A 44 20.40 -3.15 16.33
C ASN A 44 21.81 -3.29 15.70
N ASP A 45 21.86 -3.25 14.37
CA ASP A 45 23.07 -3.40 13.56
C ASP A 45 23.80 -4.75 13.69
N GLU A 46 23.21 -5.72 14.40
CA GLU A 46 23.73 -7.08 14.53
C GLU A 46 22.94 -8.05 13.66
N LYS A 47 23.65 -8.88 12.90
CA LYS A 47 23.03 -9.97 12.14
C LYS A 47 22.64 -11.11 13.06
N LYS A 48 21.35 -11.49 13.02
CA LYS A 48 20.78 -12.60 13.82
C LYS A 48 20.07 -13.60 12.91
N LEU A 49 20.09 -14.86 13.35
CA LEU A 49 19.43 -15.96 12.64
C LEU A 49 18.31 -16.52 13.51
N PHE A 50 17.14 -16.70 12.91
CA PHE A 50 15.98 -17.29 13.57
C PHE A 50 15.47 -18.46 12.76
N THR A 51 15.38 -19.63 13.38
CA THR A 51 14.84 -20.82 12.72
C THR A 51 13.39 -21.03 13.14
N GLY A 52 12.54 -21.20 12.16
CA GLY A 52 11.11 -21.48 12.30
C GLY A 52 10.67 -22.61 11.38
N LYS A 53 9.35 -22.69 11.18
CA LYS A 53 8.74 -23.62 10.23
C LYS A 53 7.91 -22.85 9.22
N ILE A 54 7.86 -23.37 8.00
CA ILE A 54 6.89 -22.93 7.00
C ILE A 54 5.51 -23.38 7.45
N VAL A 55 4.59 -22.45 7.51
CA VAL A 55 3.19 -22.68 7.93
C VAL A 55 2.21 -22.30 6.82
N HIS A 56 0.99 -22.75 6.96
CA HIS A 56 -0.11 -22.21 6.15
C HIS A 56 -0.42 -20.78 6.59
N VAL A 57 -0.44 -19.83 5.66
CA VAL A 57 -0.81 -18.44 5.97
C VAL A 57 -2.31 -18.36 6.06
N GLU A 58 -2.81 -17.99 7.25
CA GLU A 58 -4.24 -17.90 7.56
C GLU A 58 -4.97 -17.00 6.54
N GLY A 59 -6.16 -17.45 6.11
CA GLY A 59 -6.94 -16.73 5.09
C GLY A 59 -6.45 -16.90 3.65
N THR A 60 -5.39 -17.68 3.41
CA THR A 60 -4.85 -17.96 2.07
C THR A 60 -4.50 -19.43 1.91
N ASN A 61 -4.36 -19.90 0.66
CA ASN A 61 -3.83 -21.24 0.36
C ASN A 61 -2.30 -21.22 0.15
N LYS A 62 -1.56 -20.28 0.77
CA LYS A 62 -0.15 -20.07 0.52
C LYS A 62 0.70 -20.50 1.71
N ALA A 63 1.90 -21.02 1.42
CA ALA A 63 2.93 -21.28 2.41
C ALA A 63 3.65 -19.99 2.81
N GLY A 64 4.06 -19.87 4.06
CA GLY A 64 4.78 -18.69 4.55
C GLY A 64 5.25 -18.89 5.99
N ILE A 65 5.69 -17.83 6.64
CA ILE A 65 6.22 -17.85 8.02
C ILE A 65 5.37 -17.05 9.01
N GLY A 66 4.15 -16.61 8.59
CA GLY A 66 3.20 -15.94 9.47
C GLY A 66 3.64 -14.53 9.93
N ILE A 67 4.44 -13.82 9.13
CA ILE A 67 4.83 -12.44 9.39
C ILE A 67 4.35 -11.52 8.27
N GLN A 68 4.11 -10.26 8.58
CA GLN A 68 3.91 -9.21 7.60
C GLN A 68 5.25 -8.51 7.32
N LEU A 69 5.62 -8.42 6.05
CA LEU A 69 6.80 -7.70 5.60
C LEU A 69 6.40 -6.33 5.06
N VAL A 70 7.22 -5.33 5.38
CA VAL A 70 7.12 -3.98 4.83
C VAL A 70 8.46 -3.65 4.18
N GLU A 71 8.44 -3.16 2.95
CA GLU A 71 9.68 -2.71 2.30
C GLU A 71 10.20 -1.43 2.92
N HIS A 72 11.48 -1.44 3.28
CA HIS A 72 12.22 -0.26 3.68
C HIS A 72 13.02 0.24 2.47
N VAL A 73 12.49 1.25 1.79
CA VAL A 73 13.16 1.87 0.64
C VAL A 73 13.75 3.21 1.07
N LYS A 74 15.07 3.36 0.94
CA LYS A 74 15.72 4.67 1.10
C LYS A 74 15.78 5.36 -0.27
N VAL A 75 14.99 6.40 -0.42
CA VAL A 75 14.96 7.22 -1.63
C VAL A 75 15.68 8.53 -1.39
N THR A 76 16.59 8.89 -2.28
CA THR A 76 17.22 10.22 -2.29
C THR A 76 16.71 10.99 -3.50
N THR A 77 16.17 12.19 -3.26
CA THR A 77 15.59 13.04 -4.30
C THR A 77 16.31 14.38 -4.38
N LYS A 78 16.29 14.97 -5.57
CA LYS A 78 16.71 16.37 -5.79
C LYS A 78 15.57 17.11 -6.50
N PRO A 79 14.95 18.14 -5.89
CA PRO A 79 15.14 18.62 -4.52
C PRO A 79 14.78 17.56 -3.47
N LYS A 80 15.26 17.72 -2.23
CA LYS A 80 14.98 16.81 -1.13
C LYS A 80 13.49 16.87 -0.78
N LEU A 81 12.83 15.72 -0.83
CA LEU A 81 11.44 15.55 -0.39
C LEU A 81 11.41 14.91 1.00
N THR A 82 10.64 15.49 1.90
CA THR A 82 10.33 14.88 3.20
C THR A 82 8.82 14.71 3.33
N ILE A 83 8.36 13.48 3.53
CA ILE A 83 6.95 13.17 3.75
C ILE A 83 6.77 12.90 5.24
N ASN A 84 6.03 13.76 5.92
CA ASN A 84 5.62 13.50 7.31
C ASN A 84 4.23 12.85 7.29
N ALA A 85 4.21 11.53 7.41
CA ALA A 85 2.97 10.76 7.41
C ALA A 85 2.25 10.76 8.77
N GLY A 86 2.87 11.31 9.83
CA GLY A 86 2.32 11.28 11.17
C GLY A 86 2.04 9.85 11.64
N GLN A 87 0.80 9.59 12.03
CA GLN A 87 0.35 8.24 12.44
C GLN A 87 -0.26 7.42 11.29
N ILE A 88 -0.20 7.91 10.04
CA ILE A 88 -0.70 7.18 8.88
C ILE A 88 0.24 6.00 8.62
N GLY A 89 -0.26 4.79 8.82
CA GLY A 89 0.45 3.55 8.54
C GLY A 89 -0.13 2.80 7.34
N GLY A 90 0.70 1.93 6.78
CA GLY A 90 0.33 1.05 5.67
C GLY A 90 0.33 1.72 4.29
N PRO A 91 0.28 0.92 3.22
CA PRO A 91 0.50 1.38 1.85
C PRO A 91 -0.70 2.09 1.21
N SER A 92 -1.84 2.14 1.89
CA SER A 92 -3.12 2.62 1.31
C SER A 92 -3.19 4.12 1.01
N ALA A 93 -2.23 4.91 1.48
CA ALA A 93 -2.09 6.34 1.17
C ALA A 93 -1.15 6.61 -0.02
N GLY A 94 -0.58 5.57 -0.63
CA GLY A 94 0.45 5.68 -1.65
C GLY A 94 0.07 6.58 -2.81
N LEU A 95 -1.13 6.42 -3.38
CA LEU A 95 -1.61 7.29 -4.45
C LEU A 95 -1.58 8.77 -4.05
N MET A 96 -2.12 9.09 -2.87
CA MET A 96 -2.25 10.49 -2.43
C MET A 96 -0.88 11.10 -2.12
N PHE A 97 0.01 10.34 -1.46
CA PHE A 97 1.39 10.79 -1.25
C PHE A 97 2.14 11.04 -2.56
N THR A 98 1.91 10.20 -3.58
CA THR A 98 2.52 10.37 -4.89
C THR A 98 1.98 11.62 -5.59
N LEU A 99 0.68 11.90 -5.52
CA LEU A 99 0.09 13.13 -6.06
C LEU A 99 0.66 14.37 -5.39
N THR A 100 0.71 14.40 -4.05
CA THR A 100 1.29 15.51 -3.30
C THR A 100 2.79 15.69 -3.59
N SER A 101 3.53 14.59 -3.69
CA SER A 101 4.95 14.65 -4.08
C SER A 101 5.13 15.23 -5.47
N TYR A 102 4.28 14.85 -6.42
CA TYR A 102 4.29 15.38 -7.78
C TYR A 102 4.03 16.90 -7.79
N GLU A 103 3.06 17.40 -7.01
CA GLU A 103 2.81 18.84 -6.87
C GLU A 103 4.07 19.58 -6.39
N VAL A 104 4.72 19.05 -5.34
CA VAL A 104 5.94 19.65 -4.77
C VAL A 104 7.08 19.69 -5.81
N PHE A 105 7.29 18.59 -6.55
CA PHE A 105 8.38 18.51 -7.52
C PHE A 105 8.16 19.35 -8.77
N THR A 106 6.92 19.51 -9.19
CA THR A 106 6.58 20.20 -10.43
C THR A 106 6.11 21.63 -10.21
N ASN A 107 5.97 22.05 -8.96
CA ASN A 107 5.41 23.34 -8.57
C ASN A 107 4.02 23.60 -9.20
N HIS A 108 3.24 22.53 -9.38
CA HIS A 108 1.88 22.59 -9.93
C HIS A 108 0.86 22.44 -8.81
N ASN A 109 -0.06 23.38 -8.72
CA ASN A 109 -1.23 23.23 -7.85
C ASN A 109 -2.31 22.42 -8.59
N LEU A 110 -2.29 21.11 -8.42
CA LEU A 110 -3.21 20.19 -9.10
C LEU A 110 -4.65 20.33 -8.61
N THR A 111 -4.82 20.67 -7.36
CA THR A 111 -6.16 20.73 -6.75
C THR A 111 -6.79 22.11 -6.84
N LYS A 112 -6.00 23.14 -7.13
CA LYS A 112 -6.42 24.57 -7.19
C LYS A 112 -7.27 25.00 -5.98
N GLY A 113 -6.94 24.47 -4.81
CA GLY A 113 -7.62 24.75 -3.55
C GLY A 113 -8.84 23.87 -3.25
N HIS A 114 -9.22 22.97 -4.14
CA HIS A 114 -10.29 22.01 -3.91
C HIS A 114 -9.84 20.90 -2.94
N LYS A 115 -10.78 20.42 -2.11
CA LYS A 115 -10.52 19.33 -1.17
C LYS A 115 -10.62 17.98 -1.88
N VAL A 116 -9.48 17.42 -2.20
CA VAL A 116 -9.36 16.12 -2.86
C VAL A 116 -8.93 15.06 -1.85
N ALA A 117 -9.66 13.97 -1.78
CA ALA A 117 -9.31 12.79 -1.01
C ALA A 117 -9.15 11.57 -1.93
N GLY A 118 -8.59 10.50 -1.39
CA GLY A 118 -8.45 9.27 -2.15
C GLY A 118 -7.74 8.19 -1.36
N THR A 119 -7.65 7.02 -1.96
CA THR A 119 -6.92 5.88 -1.41
C THR A 119 -6.37 5.03 -2.55
N GLY A 120 -5.43 4.19 -2.24
CA GLY A 120 -4.80 3.27 -3.18
C GLY A 120 -3.35 3.01 -2.80
N THR A 121 -2.90 1.77 -2.96
CA THR A 121 -1.47 1.50 -3.00
C THR A 121 -0.91 2.06 -4.29
N ILE A 122 0.41 2.23 -4.37
CA ILE A 122 1.09 2.65 -5.60
C ILE A 122 2.26 1.71 -5.86
N ALA A 123 2.33 1.17 -7.06
CA ALA A 123 3.44 0.38 -7.52
C ALA A 123 4.49 1.27 -8.24
N PRO A 124 5.76 0.83 -8.37
CA PRO A 124 6.80 1.60 -9.06
C PRO A 124 6.46 1.97 -10.51
N ASN A 125 5.63 1.18 -11.18
CA ASN A 125 5.13 1.46 -12.54
C ASN A 125 3.95 2.45 -12.57
N GLY A 126 3.51 2.95 -11.40
CA GLY A 126 2.40 3.89 -11.26
C GLY A 126 1.01 3.25 -11.22
N GLN A 127 0.91 1.92 -11.16
CA GLN A 127 -0.38 1.24 -10.97
C GLN A 127 -0.90 1.46 -9.55
N VAL A 128 -2.21 1.65 -9.45
CA VAL A 128 -2.93 1.86 -8.19
C VAL A 128 -3.64 0.57 -7.81
N GLY A 129 -3.23 -0.01 -6.69
CA GLY A 129 -3.77 -1.28 -6.22
C GLY A 129 -4.83 -1.14 -5.13
N ILE A 130 -5.43 -2.29 -4.81
CA ILE A 130 -6.51 -2.43 -3.83
C ILE A 130 -6.09 -2.10 -2.40
N ILE A 131 -7.08 -1.72 -1.59
CA ILE A 131 -6.92 -1.43 -0.15
C ILE A 131 -8.10 -2.01 0.65
N GLY A 132 -7.95 -2.07 1.96
CA GLY A 132 -9.03 -2.39 2.88
C GLY A 132 -9.81 -1.16 3.37
N GLY A 133 -11.11 -1.33 3.70
CA GLY A 133 -11.91 -0.32 4.36
C GLY A 133 -12.24 0.91 3.51
N ALA A 134 -12.48 0.74 2.22
CA ALA A 134 -12.86 1.83 1.32
C ALA A 134 -14.13 2.55 1.77
N ASP A 135 -15.09 1.82 2.30
CA ASP A 135 -16.33 2.32 2.90
C ASP A 135 -16.04 3.34 4.02
N LYS A 136 -15.22 2.96 4.99
CA LYS A 136 -14.85 3.82 6.13
C LYS A 136 -14.11 5.08 5.68
N LYS A 137 -13.23 4.96 4.67
CA LYS A 137 -12.47 6.08 4.12
C LYS A 137 -13.38 7.08 3.39
N VAL A 138 -14.38 6.61 2.67
CA VAL A 138 -15.40 7.46 2.02
C VAL A 138 -16.19 8.26 3.06
N VAL A 139 -16.61 7.60 4.15
CA VAL A 139 -17.31 8.30 5.25
C VAL A 139 -16.44 9.40 5.86
N SER A 140 -15.17 9.09 6.15
CA SER A 140 -14.23 10.07 6.72
C SER A 140 -13.95 11.22 5.77
N ALA A 141 -13.72 10.95 4.48
CA ALA A 141 -13.48 11.97 3.46
C ALA A 141 -14.68 12.90 3.29
N SER A 142 -15.89 12.34 3.24
CA SER A 142 -17.13 13.12 3.17
C SER A 142 -17.30 14.04 4.37
N LYS A 143 -17.07 13.53 5.60
CA LYS A 143 -17.10 14.34 6.82
C LYS A 143 -16.05 15.45 6.84
N ALA A 144 -14.89 15.23 6.22
CA ALA A 144 -13.85 16.23 6.07
C ALA A 144 -14.16 17.28 4.98
N GLY A 145 -15.28 17.14 4.28
CA GLY A 145 -15.69 18.06 3.21
C GLY A 145 -14.95 17.87 1.90
N ALA A 146 -14.46 16.66 1.62
CA ALA A 146 -13.86 16.37 0.32
C ALA A 146 -14.89 16.46 -0.81
N GLU A 147 -14.48 17.04 -1.94
CA GLU A 147 -15.31 17.19 -3.13
C GLU A 147 -15.14 16.00 -4.07
N ILE A 148 -13.93 15.41 -4.06
CA ILE A 148 -13.57 14.25 -4.87
C ILE A 148 -12.95 13.19 -3.99
N PHE A 149 -13.19 11.92 -4.34
CA PHE A 149 -12.53 10.77 -3.74
C PHE A 149 -12.04 9.81 -4.83
N PHE A 150 -10.74 9.66 -4.97
CA PHE A 150 -10.13 8.65 -5.85
C PHE A 150 -10.23 7.26 -5.25
N ALA A 151 -10.81 6.32 -5.99
CA ALA A 151 -11.00 4.94 -5.57
C ALA A 151 -10.42 3.95 -6.59
N PRO A 152 -9.61 2.97 -6.13
CA PRO A 152 -9.03 1.96 -7.01
C PRO A 152 -10.08 1.12 -7.72
N THR A 153 -9.83 0.83 -9.00
CA THR A 153 -10.63 -0.10 -9.81
C THR A 153 -10.03 -1.49 -9.91
N ASP A 154 -8.81 -1.67 -9.36
CA ASP A 154 -8.13 -2.96 -9.37
C ASP A 154 -9.04 -4.04 -8.78
N SER A 155 -9.12 -5.16 -9.49
CA SER A 155 -9.92 -6.34 -9.10
C SER A 155 -9.06 -7.56 -8.76
N THR A 156 -7.75 -7.37 -8.58
CA THR A 156 -6.84 -8.46 -8.22
C THR A 156 -7.26 -9.08 -6.90
N GLY A 157 -7.61 -10.36 -6.92
CA GLY A 157 -8.05 -11.10 -5.74
C GLY A 157 -9.46 -10.79 -5.24
N VAL A 158 -10.22 -9.93 -5.92
CA VAL A 158 -11.61 -9.60 -5.56
C VAL A 158 -12.54 -9.68 -6.78
N LYS A 159 -13.84 -9.92 -6.54
CA LYS A 159 -14.85 -9.86 -7.61
C LYS A 159 -14.98 -8.43 -8.14
N LYS A 160 -15.21 -8.24 -9.43
CA LYS A 160 -15.44 -6.91 -10.05
C LYS A 160 -16.50 -6.08 -9.34
N SER A 161 -17.53 -6.73 -8.78
CA SER A 161 -18.58 -6.09 -7.97
C SER A 161 -18.13 -5.63 -6.57
N ALA A 162 -16.93 -6.00 -6.15
CA ALA A 162 -16.37 -5.70 -4.83
C ALA A 162 -15.04 -4.90 -4.90
N THR A 163 -14.75 -4.28 -6.04
CA THR A 163 -13.61 -3.37 -6.15
C THR A 163 -13.79 -2.16 -5.22
N ASN A 164 -12.69 -1.53 -4.83
CA ASN A 164 -12.76 -0.36 -3.96
C ASN A 164 -13.63 0.75 -4.54
N TYR A 165 -13.61 0.95 -5.86
CA TYR A 165 -14.49 1.91 -6.53
C TYR A 165 -15.98 1.57 -6.36
N VAL A 166 -16.36 0.30 -6.55
CA VAL A 166 -17.77 -0.12 -6.41
C VAL A 166 -18.23 0.07 -4.96
N VAL A 167 -17.41 -0.35 -3.99
CA VAL A 167 -17.69 -0.16 -2.56
C VAL A 167 -17.80 1.32 -2.23
N ALA A 168 -16.86 2.15 -2.67
CA ALA A 168 -16.86 3.58 -2.44
C ALA A 168 -18.11 4.27 -3.01
N LYS A 169 -18.50 3.93 -4.24
CA LYS A 169 -19.70 4.47 -4.90
C LYS A 169 -20.99 4.08 -4.16
N LYS A 170 -21.09 2.81 -3.72
CA LYS A 170 -22.22 2.33 -2.93
C LYS A 170 -22.31 3.10 -1.61
N THR A 171 -21.20 3.23 -0.89
CA THR A 171 -21.14 3.96 0.39
C THR A 171 -21.49 5.43 0.21
N ALA A 172 -20.95 6.10 -0.80
CA ALA A 172 -21.26 7.51 -1.10
C ALA A 172 -22.77 7.72 -1.29
N LYS A 173 -23.43 6.80 -2.00
CA LYS A 173 -24.90 6.83 -2.17
C LYS A 173 -25.64 6.63 -0.84
N GLN A 174 -25.19 5.69 0.00
CA GLN A 174 -25.80 5.38 1.29
C GLN A 174 -25.73 6.53 2.29
N ILE A 175 -24.62 7.30 2.27
CA ILE A 175 -24.45 8.46 3.16
C ILE A 175 -24.92 9.78 2.54
N HIS A 176 -25.55 9.73 1.35
CA HIS A 176 -26.08 10.88 0.64
C HIS A 176 -25.06 12.02 0.45
N THR A 177 -23.76 11.68 0.25
CA THR A 177 -22.73 12.69 0.02
C THR A 177 -22.76 13.20 -1.43
N LYS A 178 -22.43 14.51 -1.61
CA LYS A 178 -22.21 15.13 -2.91
C LYS A 178 -20.79 14.86 -3.46
N MET A 179 -19.91 14.27 -2.62
CA MET A 179 -18.52 13.95 -2.98
C MET A 179 -18.50 13.00 -4.19
N LYS A 180 -17.78 13.40 -5.24
CA LYS A 180 -17.67 12.62 -6.48
C LYS A 180 -16.67 11.47 -6.28
N ILE A 181 -17.08 10.23 -6.53
CA ILE A 181 -16.20 9.07 -6.51
C ILE A 181 -15.60 8.87 -7.90
N VAL A 182 -14.29 8.97 -8.01
CA VAL A 182 -13.56 8.90 -9.27
C VAL A 182 -12.77 7.59 -9.34
N PRO A 183 -13.02 6.75 -10.36
CA PRO A 183 -12.28 5.51 -10.55
C PRO A 183 -10.84 5.79 -11.02
N VAL A 184 -9.88 5.07 -10.46
CA VAL A 184 -8.48 5.16 -10.88
C VAL A 184 -7.84 3.76 -10.92
N SER A 185 -7.06 3.48 -11.96
CA SER A 185 -6.22 2.29 -12.09
C SER A 185 -4.74 2.64 -12.02
N SER A 186 -4.40 3.91 -12.20
CA SER A 186 -3.03 4.40 -12.23
C SER A 186 -2.92 5.83 -11.66
N PHE A 187 -1.70 6.21 -11.31
CA PHE A 187 -1.34 7.60 -11.00
C PHE A 187 -1.72 8.55 -12.15
N LYS A 188 -1.50 8.10 -13.40
CA LYS A 188 -1.82 8.91 -14.59
C LYS A 188 -3.31 9.23 -14.70
N ASP A 189 -4.19 8.32 -14.29
CA ASP A 189 -5.65 8.55 -14.31
C ASP A 189 -6.03 9.68 -13.35
N ALA A 190 -5.52 9.63 -12.12
CA ALA A 190 -5.77 10.66 -11.13
C ALA A 190 -5.20 12.02 -11.56
N LEU A 191 -3.97 12.04 -12.10
CA LEU A 191 -3.33 13.25 -12.61
C LEU A 191 -4.11 13.84 -13.79
N LYS A 192 -4.52 13.01 -14.75
CA LYS A 192 -5.33 13.44 -15.89
C LYS A 192 -6.66 14.03 -15.44
N TYR A 193 -7.31 13.37 -14.47
CA TYR A 193 -8.57 13.86 -13.93
C TYR A 193 -8.40 15.25 -13.31
N LEU A 194 -7.41 15.46 -12.44
CA LEU A 194 -7.18 16.77 -11.81
C LEU A 194 -6.87 17.86 -12.84
N LYS A 195 -6.00 17.58 -13.82
CA LYS A 195 -5.67 18.54 -14.89
C LYS A 195 -6.83 18.92 -15.81
N SER A 196 -7.84 18.05 -15.94
CA SER A 196 -8.98 18.30 -16.81
C SER A 196 -10.18 18.93 -16.10
N HIS A 197 -10.20 18.94 -14.78
CA HIS A 197 -11.33 19.42 -13.98
C HIS A 197 -11.01 20.67 -13.16
N TYR A 198 -9.73 20.95 -13.01
CA TYR A 198 -9.19 22.14 -12.37
C TYR A 198 -8.09 22.80 -13.22
#